data_4d79ded941ae254af41465842faa307b
#
_entry.id   4d79ded941ae254af41465842faa307b
#
_cell.length_a   1.000
_cell.length_b   1.000
_cell.length_c   1.000
_cell.angle_alpha   90.00
_cell.angle_beta   90.00
_cell.angle_gamma   90.00
#
_symmetry.space_group_name_H-M   'P 1'
#
loop_
_entity.id
_entity.type
_entity.pdbx_description
1 polymer ?
#
loop_
_entity_poly.entity_id
_entity_poly.type
_entity_poly.pdbx_seq_one_letter_code
_entity_poly.pdbx_strand_id
1 'polypeptide(L)'
;MANRTAIEKYTESKDFLSPIQYNLLKTLDNIGPSTRKDLVKHLITPRTTIYDNLVKLQKRKLIEKFSRTDGKRGRPLVFWKIKP
;
A
#
# COMPACT_ATOMS: atom_id res chain seq x y z
N MET A 1 22.83 1.45 -7.39
CA MET A 1 22.17 2.13 -7.47
C MET A 1 20.96 1.81 -7.26
N ALA A 2 20.48 2.22 -6.76
CA ALA A 2 19.25 1.88 -6.31
C ALA A 2 18.20 2.07 -7.32
N ASN A 3 17.30 1.18 -7.34
CA ASN A 3 16.16 1.34 -8.14
C ASN A 3 15.30 2.42 -7.54
N ARG A 4 14.82 3.28 -8.36
CA ARG A 4 13.85 4.23 -7.89
C ARG A 4 12.55 3.53 -7.66
N THR A 5 12.00 3.72 -6.47
CA THR A 5 10.70 3.18 -6.14
C THR A 5 9.62 4.09 -6.69
N ALA A 6 8.37 3.61 -6.70
CA ALA A 6 7.25 4.44 -7.07
C ALA A 6 7.17 5.68 -6.19
N ILE A 7 7.58 5.54 -4.93
CA ILE A 7 7.60 6.66 -4.01
C ILE A 7 8.49 7.78 -4.51
N GLU A 8 9.70 7.44 -4.91
CA GLU A 8 10.65 8.43 -5.37
C GLU A 8 10.18 9.13 -6.63
N LYS A 9 9.60 8.38 -7.56
CA LYS A 9 9.09 8.96 -8.77
C LYS A 9 8.04 10.03 -8.50
N TYR A 10 7.17 9.76 -7.53
CA TYR A 10 6.07 10.66 -7.25
C TYR A 10 6.48 11.84 -6.40
N THR A 11 7.46 11.69 -5.55
CA THR A 11 7.96 12.81 -4.79
C THR A 11 8.74 13.80 -5.65
N GLU A 12 9.23 13.34 -6.78
CA GLU A 12 9.93 14.20 -7.72
C GLU A 12 9.00 14.89 -8.71
N SER A 13 7.75 14.46 -8.78
CA SER A 13 6.80 15.04 -9.71
C SER A 13 5.97 16.10 -9.01
N LYS A 14 5.08 16.71 -9.76
CA LYS A 14 4.16 17.67 -9.19
C LYS A 14 3.03 17.02 -8.41
N ASP A 15 2.88 15.74 -8.55
CA ASP A 15 1.82 15.02 -7.84
C ASP A 15 2.30 14.66 -6.46
N PHE A 16 1.86 15.43 -5.49
CA PHE A 16 2.28 15.20 -4.13
C PHE A 16 1.52 14.05 -3.51
N LEU A 17 2.21 13.32 -2.67
CA LEU A 17 1.61 12.32 -1.82
C LEU A 17 1.37 12.97 -0.46
N SER A 18 0.23 12.66 0.15
CA SER A 18 0.01 13.08 1.52
C SER A 18 0.95 12.27 2.43
N PRO A 19 1.23 12.77 3.64
CA PRO A 19 2.12 12.03 4.54
C PRO A 19 1.67 10.58 4.77
N ILE A 20 0.37 10.35 4.92
CA ILE A 20 -0.11 8.99 5.14
C ILE A 20 0.08 8.13 3.90
N GLN A 21 -0.12 8.70 2.71
CA GLN A 21 0.10 7.96 1.47
C GLN A 21 1.56 7.61 1.30
N TYR A 22 2.44 8.54 1.59
CA TYR A 22 3.87 8.28 1.52
C TYR A 22 4.27 7.17 2.49
N ASN A 23 3.76 7.23 3.71
CA ASN A 23 4.08 6.22 4.70
C ASN A 23 3.55 4.85 4.30
N LEU A 24 2.36 4.80 3.68
CA LEU A 24 1.81 3.55 3.19
C LEU A 24 2.70 2.93 2.13
N LEU A 25 3.13 3.74 1.16
CA LEU A 25 4.01 3.24 0.11
C LEU A 25 5.34 2.77 0.68
N LYS A 26 5.89 3.54 1.60
CA LYS A 26 7.16 3.18 2.21
C LYS A 26 7.05 1.87 2.99
N THR A 27 5.96 1.70 3.72
CA THR A 27 5.73 0.46 4.47
C THR A 27 5.58 -0.72 3.53
N LEU A 28 4.80 -0.57 2.46
CA LEU A 28 4.63 -1.65 1.50
C LEU A 28 5.94 -2.01 0.81
N ASP A 29 6.77 -1.00 0.56
CA ASP A 29 8.08 -1.25 -0.05
C ASP A 29 8.99 -2.03 0.89
N ASN A 30 8.92 -1.74 2.18
CA ASN A 30 9.79 -2.37 3.16
C ASN A 30 9.36 -3.79 3.52
N ILE A 31 8.08 -4.00 3.75
CA ILE A 31 7.61 -5.30 4.23
C ILE A 31 6.96 -6.15 3.15
N GLY A 32 6.73 -5.57 1.97
CA GLY A 32 6.12 -6.30 0.86
C GLY A 32 4.61 -6.35 0.97
N PRO A 33 3.98 -7.28 0.26
CA PRO A 33 2.52 -7.35 0.24
C PRO A 33 1.95 -7.49 1.64
N SER A 34 0.95 -6.68 1.94
CA SER A 34 0.40 -6.60 3.29
C SER A 34 -1.10 -6.44 3.25
N THR A 35 -1.77 -6.92 4.29
CA THR A 35 -3.19 -6.71 4.44
C THR A 35 -3.43 -5.34 5.07
N ARG A 36 -4.68 -4.88 4.96
CA ARG A 36 -5.06 -3.63 5.61
C ARG A 36 -4.79 -3.70 7.12
N LYS A 37 -5.05 -4.86 7.71
CA LYS A 37 -4.82 -5.06 9.14
C LYS A 37 -3.35 -4.87 9.50
N ASP A 38 -2.46 -5.40 8.67
CA ASP A 38 -1.02 -5.23 8.89
C ASP A 38 -0.62 -3.77 8.81
N LEU A 39 -1.18 -3.04 7.86
CA LEU A 39 -0.85 -1.64 7.69
C LEU A 39 -1.35 -0.81 8.86
N VAL A 40 -2.52 -1.13 9.38
CA VAL A 40 -3.05 -0.44 10.56
C VAL A 40 -2.08 -0.61 11.73
N LYS A 41 -1.57 -1.80 11.91
CA LYS A 41 -0.63 -2.05 13.00
C LYS A 41 0.69 -1.30 12.81
N HIS A 42 1.19 -1.29 11.60
CA HIS A 42 2.47 -0.64 11.34
C HIS A 42 2.40 0.88 11.45
N LEU A 43 1.31 1.44 11.01
CA LEU A 43 1.19 2.89 10.94
C LEU A 43 0.42 3.50 12.11
N ILE A 44 -0.16 2.64 12.94
CA ILE A 44 -0.95 3.08 14.09
C ILE A 44 -1.97 4.13 13.65
N THR A 45 -2.71 3.78 12.61
CA THR A 45 -3.66 4.69 11.98
C THR A 45 -5.00 3.98 11.86
N PRO A 46 -6.11 4.69 12.00
CA PRO A 46 -7.44 4.08 11.90
C PRO A 46 -7.63 3.34 10.57
N ARG A 47 -8.36 2.25 10.64
CA ARG A 47 -8.58 1.39 9.48
C ARG A 47 -9.24 2.12 8.32
N THR A 48 -10.20 3.00 8.62
CA THR A 48 -10.88 3.74 7.56
C THR A 48 -9.93 4.68 6.83
N THR A 49 -9.04 5.34 7.57
CA THR A 49 -8.06 6.22 6.96
C THR A 49 -7.10 5.42 6.07
N ILE A 50 -6.66 4.27 6.54
CA ILE A 50 -5.79 3.40 5.75
C ILE A 50 -6.50 2.99 4.47
N TYR A 51 -7.73 2.52 4.57
CA TYR A 51 -8.45 2.05 3.40
C TYR A 51 -8.67 3.15 2.37
N ASP A 52 -9.08 4.34 2.83
CA ASP A 52 -9.30 5.46 1.92
C ASP A 52 -8.04 5.80 1.13
N ASN A 53 -6.91 5.79 1.81
CA ASN A 53 -5.66 6.14 1.15
C ASN A 53 -5.16 5.01 0.25
N LEU A 54 -5.42 3.76 0.61
CA LEU A 54 -5.10 2.64 -0.26
C LEU A 54 -5.88 2.75 -1.57
N VAL A 55 -7.17 3.08 -1.49
CA VAL A 55 -7.98 3.24 -2.68
C VAL A 55 -7.45 4.37 -3.55
N LYS A 56 -7.08 5.48 -2.93
CA LYS A 56 -6.53 6.61 -3.68
C LYS A 56 -5.23 6.26 -4.37
N LEU A 57 -4.35 5.53 -3.69
CA LEU A 57 -3.10 5.09 -4.29
C LEU A 57 -3.34 4.09 -5.42
N GLN A 58 -4.33 3.23 -5.26
CA GLN A 58 -4.68 2.29 -6.31
C GLN A 58 -5.16 3.03 -7.56
N LYS A 59 -5.95 4.07 -7.37
CA LYS A 59 -6.43 4.87 -8.50
C LYS A 59 -5.29 5.56 -9.22
N ARG A 60 -4.23 5.89 -8.50
CA ARG A 60 -3.03 6.47 -9.11
C ARG A 60 -2.14 5.42 -9.74
N LYS A 61 -2.53 4.15 -9.65
CA LYS A 61 -1.77 3.03 -10.20
C LYS A 61 -0.39 2.87 -9.56
N LEU A 62 -0.29 3.27 -8.31
CA LEU A 62 0.94 3.09 -7.54
C LEU A 62 0.98 1.77 -6.82
N ILE A 63 -0.17 1.26 -6.45
CA ILE A 63 -0.30 -0.02 -5.78
C ILE A 63 -1.39 -0.82 -6.44
N GLU A 64 -1.39 -2.10 -6.19
CA GLU A 64 -2.45 -2.97 -6.66
C GLU A 64 -2.86 -3.89 -5.54
N LYS A 65 -4.06 -4.40 -5.62
CA LYS A 65 -4.54 -5.35 -4.63
C LYS A 65 -4.78 -6.69 -5.28
N PHE A 66 -4.62 -7.74 -4.51
CA PHE A 66 -4.91 -9.06 -5.00
C PHE A 66 -5.45 -9.89 -3.85
N SER A 67 -6.22 -10.91 -4.20
CA SER A 67 -6.79 -11.81 -3.20
C SER A 67 -5.95 -13.05 -3.09
N ARG A 68 -5.88 -13.59 -1.89
CA ARG A 68 -5.12 -14.78 -1.67
C ARG A 68 -5.88 -15.68 -0.71
N THR A 69 -6.01 -16.94 -1.05
CA THR A 69 -6.60 -17.88 -0.15
C THR A 69 -5.51 -18.79 0.39
N ASP A 70 -5.69 -19.23 1.60
CA ASP A 70 -4.70 -20.11 2.21
C ASP A 70 -5.09 -21.59 2.04
N GLY A 71 -6.06 -21.86 1.18
CA GLY A 71 -6.49 -23.23 0.93
C GLY A 71 -7.46 -23.78 1.94
N LYS A 72 -7.76 -23.01 2.97
CA LYS A 72 -8.71 -23.42 3.98
C LYS A 72 -10.04 -22.77 3.75
N ARG A 73 -11.06 -23.29 4.43
CA ARG A 73 -12.34 -22.66 4.43
C ARG A 73 -12.21 -21.26 4.95
N GLY A 74 -12.83 -20.30 4.33
CA GLY A 74 -12.79 -18.95 4.82
C GLY A 74 -12.74 -17.96 3.69
N ARG A 75 -12.72 -16.68 4.07
CA ARG A 75 -12.70 -15.60 3.10
C ARG A 75 -11.31 -15.39 2.58
N PRO A 76 -11.19 -15.04 1.30
CA PRO A 76 -9.87 -14.68 0.77
C PRO A 76 -9.34 -13.47 1.50
N LEU A 77 -8.06 -13.45 1.72
CA LEU A 77 -7.40 -12.28 2.28
C LEU A 77 -7.02 -11.35 1.16
N VAL A 78 -7.24 -10.07 1.35
CA VAL A 78 -6.89 -9.07 0.36
C VAL A 78 -5.55 -8.46 0.76
N PHE A 79 -4.61 -8.52 -0.16
CA PHE A 79 -3.27 -7.96 0.04
C PHE A 79 -3.07 -6.77 -0.88
N TRP A 80 -2.29 -5.82 -0.42
CA TRP A 80 -1.91 -4.66 -1.20
C TRP A 80 -0.40 -4.69 -1.39
N LYS A 81 0.04 -4.35 -2.58
CA LYS A 81 1.48 -4.32 -2.85
C LYS A 81 1.80 -3.18 -3.80
N ILE A 82 3.06 -2.80 -3.82
CA ILE A 82 3.52 -1.78 -4.76
C ILE A 82 3.47 -2.36 -6.16
N LYS A 83 2.93 -1.57 -7.08
CA LYS A 83 2.86 -1.99 -8.46
C LYS A 83 4.24 -1.85 -9.09
N PRO A 84 4.73 -2.90 -9.73
CA PRO A 84 6.07 -2.84 -10.33
C PRO A 84 6.14 -1.88 -11.51
#